data_81b14c5fb61bd608b4f4395f4ffadd4a
#
_entry.id   81b14c5fb61bd608b4f4395f4ffadd4a
#
_cell.length_a   1.000
_cell.length_b   1.000
_cell.length_c   1.000
_cell.angle_alpha   90.00
_cell.angle_beta   90.00
_cell.angle_gamma   90.00
#
_symmetry.space_group_name_H-M   'P 1'
#
loop_
_entity.id
_entity.type
_entity.pdbx_description
1 polymer ?
#
loop_
_entity_poly.entity_id
_entity_poly.type
_entity_poly.pdbx_seq_one_letter_code
_entity_poly.pdbx_strand_id
1 'polypeptide(L)'
;VGKAGKRDSGQIETGIVREAISVEGMGAGGRYLVSQVTAMRSEIFNTSLSAEGRAVLLYHVERMNEESANALLKVMEEPPEGVLFLLTADSLAGVLPTIRSRCVSFAIAPVSPADCARYCTAHGVDKKTAALYSELFDGHIGTVLTAARDKARTEQVDKAMELARAAQAGDSYTAAVLLAPYEKDKAGAAALLRDLRAVAAAGLQGSPHAPVQGQQAQRTLRLAEAAIQRLGAQVNPKIVLTVFAARLAHA
;
A
#
# COMPACT_ATOMS: atom_id res chain seq x y z
N VAL A 1 15.05 -8.48 -23.44
CA VAL A 1 15.54 -7.13 -23.14
C VAL A 1 14.31 -6.32 -22.73
N GLY A 2 13.99 -6.30 -21.42
CA GLY A 2 12.85 -5.55 -20.89
C GLY A 2 13.22 -4.07 -20.85
N LYS A 3 12.44 -3.24 -21.54
CA LYS A 3 12.52 -1.78 -21.45
C LYS A 3 12.23 -1.37 -20.00
N ALA A 4 13.15 -0.64 -19.36
CA ALA A 4 12.83 0.16 -18.19
C ALA A 4 11.64 1.05 -18.58
N GLY A 5 10.50 0.89 -17.88
CA GLY A 5 9.29 1.60 -18.24
C GLY A 5 9.50 3.10 -18.04
N LYS A 6 9.64 3.86 -19.12
CA LYS A 6 9.36 5.30 -19.11
C LYS A 6 7.87 5.44 -18.81
N ARG A 7 7.51 5.63 -17.55
CA ARG A 7 6.25 6.33 -17.23
C ARG A 7 6.56 7.82 -17.35
N ASP A 8 5.77 8.53 -18.15
CA ASP A 8 5.74 9.98 -18.12
C ASP A 8 5.54 10.40 -16.67
N SER A 9 6.62 10.80 -16.01
CA SER A 9 6.56 11.49 -14.75
C SER A 9 5.90 12.83 -15.09
N GLY A 10 4.64 12.99 -14.68
CA GLY A 10 3.99 14.30 -14.67
C GLY A 10 5.00 15.29 -14.11
N GLN A 11 5.14 16.42 -14.75
CA GLN A 11 6.12 17.46 -14.51
C GLN A 11 6.41 17.61 -13.03
N ILE A 12 7.58 17.17 -12.59
CA ILE A 12 8.11 17.56 -11.31
C ILE A 12 8.51 19.02 -11.51
N GLU A 13 7.60 19.91 -11.16
CA GLU A 13 7.85 21.37 -11.11
C GLU A 13 8.79 21.70 -9.93
N THR A 14 9.97 21.11 -9.94
CA THR A 14 11.07 21.57 -9.11
C THR A 14 12.20 21.87 -10.06
N GLY A 15 12.54 23.15 -10.24
CA GLY A 15 13.54 23.65 -11.17
C GLY A 15 14.97 23.16 -10.91
N ILE A 16 15.14 21.94 -10.38
CA ILE A 16 16.42 21.34 -9.98
C ILE A 16 16.72 20.07 -10.81
N VAL A 17 15.72 19.35 -11.34
CA VAL A 17 15.95 18.09 -12.06
C VAL A 17 14.99 17.97 -13.25
N ARG A 18 15.51 17.83 -14.46
CA ARG A 18 14.69 17.65 -15.69
C ARG A 18 14.52 16.19 -16.11
N GLU A 19 15.38 15.29 -15.67
CA GLU A 19 15.30 13.88 -16.02
C GLU A 19 15.13 13.02 -14.77
N ALA A 20 14.15 12.11 -14.78
CA ALA A 20 13.94 11.14 -13.73
C ALA A 20 13.91 9.71 -14.30
N ILE A 21 14.70 8.82 -13.71
CA ILE A 21 14.64 7.37 -13.96
C ILE A 21 13.86 6.75 -12.83
N SER A 22 12.73 6.09 -13.13
CA SER A 22 11.92 5.39 -12.14
C SER A 22 12.10 3.89 -12.27
N VAL A 23 12.41 3.20 -11.16
CA VAL A 23 12.62 1.75 -11.12
C VAL A 23 11.75 1.13 -10.04
N GLU A 24 10.92 0.18 -10.45
CA GLU A 24 10.14 -0.70 -9.57
C GLU A 24 10.58 -2.14 -9.76
N GLY A 25 10.48 -2.96 -8.71
CA GLY A 25 10.82 -4.38 -8.79
C GLY A 25 9.90 -5.13 -9.76
N MET A 26 10.46 -5.83 -10.74
CA MET A 26 9.73 -6.59 -11.78
C MET A 26 9.65 -8.08 -11.47
N GLY A 27 10.34 -8.56 -10.44
CA GLY A 27 10.29 -9.96 -10.01
C GLY A 27 8.98 -10.30 -9.29
N ALA A 28 8.79 -11.59 -9.00
CA ALA A 28 7.62 -12.06 -8.27
C ALA A 28 7.44 -11.31 -6.93
N GLY A 29 6.24 -10.76 -6.71
CA GLY A 29 5.95 -9.95 -5.52
C GLY A 29 6.62 -8.57 -5.52
N GLY A 30 7.01 -8.03 -6.67
CA GLY A 30 7.65 -6.72 -6.78
C GLY A 30 9.12 -6.71 -6.34
N ARG A 31 9.80 -7.86 -6.37
CA ARG A 31 11.23 -7.94 -6.02
C ARG A 31 12.11 -7.30 -7.10
N TYR A 32 13.19 -6.69 -6.68
CA TYR A 32 14.20 -6.19 -7.59
C TYR A 32 15.05 -7.33 -8.17
N LEU A 33 15.25 -7.30 -9.49
CA LEU A 33 16.18 -8.19 -10.18
C LEU A 33 17.55 -7.48 -10.29
N VAL A 34 18.63 -8.21 -10.14
CA VAL A 34 20.00 -7.67 -10.31
C VAL A 34 20.17 -7.04 -11.70
N SER A 35 19.57 -7.66 -12.74
CA SER A 35 19.60 -7.13 -14.11
C SER A 35 18.96 -5.75 -14.25
N GLN A 36 17.92 -5.44 -13.47
CA GLN A 36 17.27 -4.12 -13.47
C GLN A 36 18.21 -3.06 -12.88
N VAL A 37 18.84 -3.37 -11.75
CA VAL A 37 19.79 -2.45 -11.10
C VAL A 37 21.02 -2.23 -11.97
N THR A 38 21.50 -3.29 -12.64
CA THR A 38 22.63 -3.19 -13.58
C THR A 38 22.26 -2.37 -14.80
N ALA A 39 21.06 -2.55 -15.37
CA ALA A 39 20.58 -1.77 -16.51
C ALA A 39 20.45 -0.28 -16.15
N MET A 40 19.84 0.02 -14.99
CA MET A 40 19.75 1.37 -14.44
C MET A 40 21.15 2.00 -14.29
N ARG A 41 22.09 1.27 -13.70
CA ARG A 41 23.48 1.73 -13.55
C ARG A 41 24.09 2.07 -14.91
N SER A 42 23.98 1.20 -15.91
CA SER A 42 24.48 1.45 -17.26
C SER A 42 23.84 2.71 -17.88
N GLU A 43 22.54 2.93 -17.66
CA GLU A 43 21.84 4.11 -18.15
C GLU A 43 22.36 5.39 -17.49
N ILE A 44 22.62 5.36 -16.17
CA ILE A 44 23.15 6.51 -15.43
C ILE A 44 24.54 6.91 -15.93
N PHE A 45 25.41 5.94 -16.24
CA PHE A 45 26.79 6.22 -16.65
C PHE A 45 26.94 6.50 -18.16
N ASN A 46 26.06 5.94 -19.01
CA ASN A 46 26.19 6.01 -20.47
C ASN A 46 25.47 7.21 -21.11
N THR A 47 24.59 7.87 -20.38
CA THR A 47 23.87 9.03 -20.91
C THR A 47 24.57 10.30 -20.45
N SER A 48 24.88 11.21 -21.38
CA SER A 48 25.43 12.53 -21.03
C SER A 48 24.50 13.24 -20.05
N LEU A 49 25.03 13.60 -18.89
CA LEU A 49 24.29 14.36 -17.90
C LEU A 49 23.93 15.73 -18.50
N SER A 50 22.65 16.09 -18.44
CA SER A 50 22.25 17.48 -18.64
C SER A 50 22.88 18.32 -17.53
N ALA A 51 23.22 19.57 -17.81
CA ALA A 51 23.81 20.49 -16.82
C ALA A 51 22.90 20.69 -15.56
N GLU A 52 21.70 20.16 -15.58
CA GLU A 52 20.64 20.35 -14.56
C GLU A 52 20.44 19.11 -13.63
N GLY A 53 21.28 18.07 -13.78
CA GLY A 53 21.23 16.89 -12.92
C GLY A 53 20.14 15.86 -13.28
N ARG A 54 20.17 14.71 -12.61
CA ARG A 54 19.25 13.58 -12.82
C ARG A 54 18.79 12.99 -11.49
N ALA A 55 17.48 12.70 -11.35
CA ALA A 55 16.95 11.94 -10.23
C ALA A 55 16.75 10.47 -10.60
N VAL A 56 17.12 9.58 -9.70
CA VAL A 56 16.86 8.14 -9.78
C VAL A 56 15.92 7.76 -8.64
N LEU A 57 14.68 7.39 -8.99
CA LEU A 57 13.65 7.00 -8.04
C LEU A 57 13.57 5.48 -7.97
N LEU A 58 13.77 4.92 -6.78
CA LEU A 58 13.65 3.49 -6.51
C LEU A 58 12.50 3.27 -5.51
N TYR A 59 11.46 2.58 -5.97
CA TYR A 59 10.27 2.34 -5.15
C TYR A 59 10.37 1.02 -4.40
N HIS A 60 9.96 0.99 -3.12
CA HIS A 60 9.89 -0.23 -2.32
C HIS A 60 11.23 -0.96 -2.20
N VAL A 61 12.29 -0.23 -1.81
CA VAL A 61 13.63 -0.81 -1.70
C VAL A 61 13.75 -1.89 -0.61
N GLU A 62 12.79 -2.00 0.30
CA GLU A 62 12.66 -3.12 1.24
C GLU A 62 12.42 -4.47 0.55
N ARG A 63 12.07 -4.46 -0.76
CA ARG A 63 11.90 -5.67 -1.57
C ARG A 63 13.16 -6.11 -2.31
N MET A 64 14.27 -5.42 -2.06
CA MET A 64 15.57 -5.83 -2.59
C MET A 64 16.13 -7.02 -1.83
N ASN A 65 16.71 -7.97 -2.56
CA ASN A 65 17.56 -8.99 -1.97
C ASN A 65 19.01 -8.48 -1.85
N GLU A 66 19.87 -9.22 -1.17
CA GLU A 66 21.26 -8.83 -0.96
C GLU A 66 22.03 -8.60 -2.28
N GLU A 67 21.76 -9.39 -3.31
CA GLU A 67 22.44 -9.27 -4.60
C GLU A 67 22.08 -7.98 -5.33
N SER A 68 20.78 -7.64 -5.40
CA SER A 68 20.30 -6.39 -6.02
C SER A 68 20.73 -5.16 -5.23
N ALA A 69 20.74 -5.27 -3.90
CA ALA A 69 21.25 -4.21 -3.02
C ALA A 69 22.73 -3.97 -3.21
N ASN A 70 23.55 -5.02 -3.25
CA ASN A 70 24.98 -4.90 -3.50
C ASN A 70 25.31 -4.28 -4.87
N ALA A 71 24.50 -4.55 -5.89
CA ALA A 71 24.61 -3.88 -7.17
C ALA A 71 24.29 -2.38 -7.09
N LEU A 72 23.30 -2.00 -6.25
CA LEU A 72 22.94 -0.61 -6.00
C LEU A 72 24.01 0.13 -5.19
N LEU A 73 24.58 -0.50 -4.16
CA LEU A 73 25.59 0.10 -3.29
C LEU A 73 26.78 0.62 -4.08
N LYS A 74 27.23 -0.11 -5.10
CA LYS A 74 28.36 0.30 -5.95
C LYS A 74 28.16 1.65 -6.64
N VAL A 75 26.92 2.00 -6.98
CA VAL A 75 26.63 3.29 -7.62
C VAL A 75 26.28 4.38 -6.59
N MET A 76 25.81 3.98 -5.41
CA MET A 76 25.53 4.92 -4.32
C MET A 76 26.80 5.38 -3.61
N GLU A 77 27.85 4.56 -3.58
CA GLU A 77 29.14 4.91 -2.98
C GLU A 77 29.92 5.92 -3.83
N GLU A 78 29.84 5.79 -5.15
CA GLU A 78 30.49 6.68 -6.10
C GLU A 78 29.47 7.15 -7.15
N PRO A 79 28.50 7.99 -6.77
CA PRO A 79 27.48 8.46 -7.71
C PRO A 79 28.13 9.40 -8.74
N PRO A 80 27.70 9.35 -10.01
CA PRO A 80 28.10 10.37 -10.98
C PRO A 80 27.66 11.76 -10.51
N GLU A 81 28.43 12.78 -10.88
CA GLU A 81 28.12 14.17 -10.54
C GLU A 81 26.70 14.54 -11.04
N GLY A 82 25.93 15.25 -10.23
CA GLY A 82 24.56 15.65 -10.57
C GLY A 82 23.50 14.55 -10.49
N VAL A 83 23.81 13.36 -9.95
CA VAL A 83 22.81 12.29 -9.74
C VAL A 83 22.30 12.30 -8.31
N LEU A 84 20.96 12.38 -8.16
CA LEU A 84 20.25 12.27 -6.88
C LEU A 84 19.49 10.94 -6.81
N PHE A 85 19.75 10.14 -5.78
CA PHE A 85 18.98 8.92 -5.49
C PHE A 85 17.83 9.22 -4.51
N LEU A 86 16.60 8.88 -4.88
CA LEU A 86 15.42 8.95 -4.04
C LEU A 86 14.87 7.53 -3.87
N LEU A 87 14.91 7.03 -2.65
CA LEU A 87 14.48 5.67 -2.30
C LEU A 87 13.20 5.75 -1.48
N THR A 88 12.21 4.93 -1.79
CA THR A 88 11.01 4.79 -0.96
C THR A 88 10.95 3.42 -0.32
N ALA A 89 10.41 3.33 0.89
CA ALA A 89 10.15 2.10 1.61
C ALA A 89 8.90 2.24 2.49
N ASP A 90 8.11 1.18 2.59
CA ASP A 90 6.95 1.14 3.50
C ASP A 90 7.40 1.02 4.97
N SER A 91 8.57 0.42 5.20
CA SER A 91 9.17 0.27 6.53
C SER A 91 10.69 0.27 6.46
N LEU A 92 11.33 1.06 7.31
CA LEU A 92 12.79 1.05 7.45
C LEU A 92 13.34 -0.28 7.98
N ALA A 93 12.53 -1.05 8.71
CA ALA A 93 12.94 -2.36 9.23
C ALA A 93 13.18 -3.39 8.12
N GLY A 94 12.50 -3.25 6.97
CA GLY A 94 12.70 -4.11 5.80
C GLY A 94 13.85 -3.69 4.90
N VAL A 95 14.40 -2.48 5.07
CA VAL A 95 15.52 -1.98 4.27
C VAL A 95 16.84 -2.49 4.81
N LEU A 96 17.65 -3.06 3.93
CA LEU A 96 18.96 -3.60 4.31
C LEU A 96 19.83 -2.53 5.00
N PRO A 97 20.52 -2.88 6.10
CA PRO A 97 21.35 -1.92 6.86
C PRO A 97 22.40 -1.21 6.02
N THR A 98 22.93 -1.90 5.02
CA THR A 98 23.95 -1.37 4.08
C THR A 98 23.42 -0.22 3.22
N ILE A 99 22.13 -0.28 2.80
CA ILE A 99 21.48 0.83 2.09
C ILE A 99 21.17 1.96 3.07
N ARG A 100 20.60 1.63 4.24
CA ARG A 100 20.22 2.63 5.25
C ARG A 100 21.40 3.49 5.71
N SER A 101 22.57 2.90 5.88
CA SER A 101 23.77 3.63 6.34
C SER A 101 24.29 4.68 5.34
N ARG A 102 23.82 4.63 4.09
CA ARG A 102 24.22 5.56 3.01
C ARG A 102 23.11 6.53 2.62
N CYS A 103 21.99 6.52 3.32
CA CYS A 103 20.84 7.37 3.04
C CYS A 103 20.51 8.28 4.21
N VAL A 104 20.05 9.48 3.91
CA VAL A 104 19.32 10.31 4.88
C VAL A 104 17.87 9.87 4.84
N SER A 105 17.30 9.47 5.99
CA SER A 105 15.94 8.96 6.08
C SER A 105 14.97 10.03 6.55
N PHE A 106 13.86 10.18 5.83
CA PHE A 106 12.74 11.04 6.18
C PHE A 106 11.50 10.18 6.38
N ALA A 107 10.85 10.30 7.55
CA ALA A 107 9.57 9.68 7.78
C ALA A 107 8.46 10.57 7.21
N ILE A 108 7.65 10.03 6.31
CA ILE A 108 6.49 10.71 5.73
C ILE A 108 5.25 10.12 6.39
N ALA A 109 4.64 10.89 7.30
CA ALA A 109 3.40 10.50 7.95
C ALA A 109 2.19 10.73 7.02
N PRO A 110 1.10 9.95 7.16
CA PRO A 110 -0.17 10.26 6.54
C PRO A 110 -0.64 11.66 6.94
N VAL A 111 -1.36 12.33 6.06
CA VAL A 111 -1.99 13.61 6.39
C VAL A 111 -3.21 13.38 7.28
N SER A 112 -3.67 14.43 7.99
CA SER A 112 -4.89 14.29 8.79
C SER A 112 -6.08 13.86 7.92
N PRO A 113 -7.04 13.04 8.42
CA PRO A 113 -8.24 12.70 7.66
C PRO A 113 -9.00 13.92 7.11
N ALA A 114 -9.02 15.02 7.86
CA ALA A 114 -9.65 16.27 7.43
C ALA A 114 -8.93 16.91 6.23
N ASP A 115 -7.59 16.95 6.25
CA ASP A 115 -6.79 17.48 5.13
C ASP A 115 -6.88 16.58 3.92
N CYS A 116 -6.86 15.26 4.12
CA CYS A 116 -7.05 14.27 3.07
C CYS A 116 -8.43 14.45 2.40
N ALA A 117 -9.51 14.56 3.18
CA ALA A 117 -10.86 14.78 2.66
C ALA A 117 -10.96 16.08 1.86
N ARG A 118 -10.35 17.16 2.36
CA ARG A 118 -10.30 18.45 1.66
C ARG A 118 -9.58 18.34 0.32
N TYR A 119 -8.42 17.69 0.31
CA TYR A 119 -7.66 17.46 -0.91
C TYR A 119 -8.43 16.62 -1.93
N CYS A 120 -8.98 15.48 -1.51
CA CYS A 120 -9.72 14.57 -2.38
C CYS A 120 -10.98 15.23 -2.95
N THR A 121 -11.70 16.05 -2.15
CA THR A 121 -12.85 16.82 -2.61
C THR A 121 -12.45 17.83 -3.69
N ALA A 122 -11.34 18.55 -3.51
CA ALA A 122 -10.80 19.46 -4.52
C ALA A 122 -10.39 18.73 -5.81
N HIS A 123 -10.12 17.43 -5.75
CA HIS A 123 -9.76 16.57 -6.89
C HIS A 123 -10.93 15.72 -7.42
N GLY A 124 -12.18 16.14 -7.14
CA GLY A 124 -13.40 15.60 -7.75
C GLY A 124 -14.01 14.39 -7.04
N VAL A 125 -13.61 14.07 -5.81
CA VAL A 125 -14.30 13.07 -5.00
C VAL A 125 -15.48 13.73 -4.28
N ASP A 126 -16.63 13.04 -4.25
CA ASP A 126 -17.79 13.49 -3.47
C ASP A 126 -17.43 13.73 -2.00
N LYS A 127 -17.96 14.81 -1.41
CA LYS A 127 -17.61 15.25 -0.05
C LYS A 127 -17.86 14.18 1.01
N LYS A 128 -18.98 13.43 0.91
CA LYS A 128 -19.30 12.37 1.88
C LYS A 128 -18.35 11.18 1.74
N THR A 129 -18.09 10.77 0.51
CA THR A 129 -17.14 9.70 0.18
C THR A 129 -15.72 10.08 0.60
N ALA A 130 -15.30 11.32 0.34
CA ALA A 130 -13.98 11.81 0.73
C ALA A 130 -13.81 11.79 2.27
N ALA A 131 -14.81 12.25 3.02
CA ALA A 131 -14.76 12.23 4.48
C ALA A 131 -14.69 10.80 5.03
N LEU A 132 -15.60 9.92 4.58
CA LEU A 132 -15.64 8.52 4.97
C LEU A 132 -14.31 7.81 4.67
N TYR A 133 -13.84 7.88 3.42
CA TYR A 133 -12.64 7.13 3.01
C TYR A 133 -11.36 7.71 3.63
N SER A 134 -11.30 9.02 3.90
CA SER A 134 -10.15 9.62 4.58
C SER A 134 -10.01 9.11 6.01
N GLU A 135 -11.12 8.86 6.71
CA GLU A 135 -11.11 8.24 8.04
C GLU A 135 -10.79 6.75 7.96
N LEU A 136 -11.42 6.01 7.02
CA LEU A 136 -11.18 4.58 6.85
C LEU A 136 -9.73 4.24 6.45
N PHE A 137 -9.10 5.09 5.67
CA PHE A 137 -7.74 4.89 5.17
C PHE A 137 -6.70 5.80 5.84
N ASP A 138 -7.02 6.33 7.03
CA ASP A 138 -6.09 7.06 7.90
C ASP A 138 -5.27 8.14 7.15
N GLY A 139 -5.97 8.96 6.34
CA GLY A 139 -5.36 10.05 5.60
C GLY A 139 -4.48 9.67 4.40
N HIS A 140 -4.51 8.40 3.95
CA HIS A 140 -3.76 7.97 2.77
C HIS A 140 -4.42 8.44 1.46
N ILE A 141 -4.07 9.65 1.00
CA ILE A 141 -4.67 10.32 -0.17
C ILE A 141 -4.75 9.40 -1.41
N GLY A 142 -3.65 8.72 -1.76
CA GLY A 142 -3.60 7.83 -2.93
C GLY A 142 -4.62 6.70 -2.85
N THR A 143 -4.77 6.09 -1.67
CA THR A 143 -5.74 5.02 -1.41
C THR A 143 -7.17 5.55 -1.51
N VAL A 144 -7.44 6.73 -0.95
CA VAL A 144 -8.76 7.39 -1.01
C VAL A 144 -9.14 7.70 -2.45
N LEU A 145 -8.25 8.32 -3.23
CA LEU A 145 -8.51 8.65 -4.63
C LEU A 145 -8.76 7.41 -5.48
N THR A 146 -7.98 6.35 -5.29
CA THR A 146 -8.16 5.08 -6.03
C THR A 146 -9.48 4.42 -5.63
N ALA A 147 -9.77 4.33 -4.34
CA ALA A 147 -11.01 3.73 -3.85
C ALA A 147 -12.26 4.49 -4.32
N ALA A 148 -12.21 5.81 -4.43
CA ALA A 148 -13.34 6.62 -4.85
C ALA A 148 -13.57 6.65 -6.38
N ARG A 149 -12.54 6.36 -7.19
CA ARG A 149 -12.60 6.42 -8.66
C ARG A 149 -12.80 5.06 -9.32
N ASP A 150 -12.44 3.99 -8.64
CA ASP A 150 -12.57 2.63 -9.14
C ASP A 150 -13.85 2.00 -8.57
N LYS A 151 -14.84 1.74 -9.45
CA LYS A 151 -16.12 1.14 -9.07
C LYS A 151 -15.96 -0.21 -8.36
N ALA A 152 -15.07 -1.08 -8.84
CA ALA A 152 -14.83 -2.38 -8.22
C ALA A 152 -14.24 -2.21 -6.80
N ARG A 153 -13.40 -1.22 -6.61
CA ARG A 153 -12.83 -0.87 -5.31
C ARG A 153 -13.87 -0.29 -4.36
N THR A 154 -14.76 0.58 -4.86
CA THR A 154 -15.90 1.10 -4.09
C THR A 154 -16.81 -0.03 -3.61
N GLU A 155 -17.21 -0.94 -4.52
CA GLU A 155 -18.04 -2.10 -4.17
C GLU A 155 -17.37 -3.00 -3.12
N GLN A 156 -16.07 -3.13 -3.15
CA GLN A 156 -15.31 -3.89 -2.16
C GLN A 156 -15.33 -3.21 -0.78
N VAL A 157 -15.17 -1.89 -0.72
CA VAL A 157 -15.27 -1.12 0.53
C VAL A 157 -16.70 -1.22 1.09
N ASP A 158 -17.72 -1.12 0.25
CA ASP A 158 -19.11 -1.27 0.67
C ASP A 158 -19.37 -2.64 1.31
N LYS A 159 -18.85 -3.72 0.72
CA LYS A 159 -18.91 -5.07 1.31
C LYS A 159 -18.19 -5.16 2.66
N ALA A 160 -17.04 -4.49 2.81
CA ALA A 160 -16.34 -4.42 4.08
C ALA A 160 -17.16 -3.67 5.14
N MET A 161 -17.86 -2.60 4.75
CA MET A 161 -18.80 -1.87 5.62
C MET A 161 -20.00 -2.72 6.02
N GLU A 162 -20.58 -3.52 5.10
CA GLU A 162 -21.66 -4.46 5.41
C GLU A 162 -21.17 -5.55 6.38
N LEU A 163 -19.99 -6.09 6.14
CA LEU A 163 -19.40 -7.10 7.02
C LEU A 163 -19.11 -6.54 8.41
N ALA A 164 -18.70 -5.26 8.50
CA ALA A 164 -18.54 -4.56 9.77
C ALA A 164 -19.88 -4.35 10.51
N ARG A 165 -20.99 -4.08 9.79
CA ARG A 165 -22.34 -4.04 10.38
C ARG A 165 -22.75 -5.40 10.93
N ALA A 166 -22.51 -6.47 10.17
CA ALA A 166 -22.76 -7.84 10.62
C ALA A 166 -21.94 -8.17 11.87
N ALA A 167 -20.66 -7.74 11.92
CA ALA A 167 -19.80 -7.91 13.09
C ALA A 167 -20.35 -7.16 14.32
N GLN A 168 -20.81 -5.92 14.16
CA GLN A 168 -21.42 -5.15 15.25
C GLN A 168 -22.71 -5.80 15.79
N ALA A 169 -23.51 -6.39 14.90
CA ALA A 169 -24.75 -7.07 15.25
C ALA A 169 -24.54 -8.51 15.76
N GLY A 170 -23.34 -9.08 15.65
CA GLY A 170 -23.08 -10.49 15.94
C GLY A 170 -23.73 -11.45 14.93
N ASP A 171 -24.05 -10.98 13.71
CA ASP A 171 -24.72 -11.75 12.67
C ASP A 171 -23.74 -12.57 11.83
N SER A 172 -23.52 -13.81 12.28
CA SER A 172 -22.64 -14.76 11.58
C SER A 172 -23.18 -15.23 10.25
N TYR A 173 -24.52 -15.27 10.09
CA TYR A 173 -25.13 -15.71 8.84
C TYR A 173 -24.86 -14.70 7.72
N THR A 174 -25.17 -13.43 7.94
CA THR A 174 -24.85 -12.35 6.99
C THR A 174 -23.36 -12.31 6.68
N ALA A 175 -22.49 -12.44 7.71
CA ALA A 175 -21.05 -12.50 7.51
C ALA A 175 -20.64 -13.68 6.61
N ALA A 176 -21.20 -14.87 6.82
CA ALA A 176 -20.91 -16.04 5.99
C ALA A 176 -21.38 -15.86 4.54
N VAL A 177 -22.57 -15.28 4.32
CA VAL A 177 -23.09 -14.99 2.98
C VAL A 177 -22.19 -14.00 2.23
N LEU A 178 -21.74 -12.92 2.88
CA LEU A 178 -20.83 -11.92 2.29
C LEU A 178 -19.46 -12.51 1.95
N LEU A 179 -19.00 -13.50 2.70
CA LEU A 179 -17.69 -14.13 2.50
C LEU A 179 -17.70 -15.31 1.53
N ALA A 180 -18.85 -15.93 1.28
CA ALA A 180 -18.99 -17.10 0.42
C ALA A 180 -18.38 -16.93 -0.99
N PRO A 181 -18.53 -15.78 -1.70
CA PRO A 181 -17.93 -15.60 -3.02
C PRO A 181 -16.40 -15.69 -3.03
N TYR A 182 -15.77 -15.50 -1.88
CA TYR A 182 -14.29 -15.46 -1.73
C TYR A 182 -13.68 -16.80 -1.31
N GLU A 183 -14.47 -17.87 -1.14
CA GLU A 183 -13.96 -19.19 -0.70
C GLU A 183 -12.91 -19.79 -1.63
N LYS A 184 -12.92 -19.39 -2.91
CA LYS A 184 -11.95 -19.83 -3.94
C LYS A 184 -11.00 -18.70 -4.39
N ASP A 185 -11.24 -17.48 -3.92
CA ASP A 185 -10.44 -16.29 -4.25
C ASP A 185 -9.67 -15.81 -3.01
N LYS A 186 -8.48 -16.38 -2.84
CA LYS A 186 -7.59 -16.04 -1.72
C LYS A 186 -7.18 -14.56 -1.73
N ALA A 187 -6.94 -13.99 -2.91
CA ALA A 187 -6.49 -12.61 -3.05
C ALA A 187 -7.61 -11.62 -2.70
N GLY A 188 -8.82 -11.87 -3.22
CA GLY A 188 -10.02 -11.10 -2.92
C GLY A 188 -10.43 -11.21 -1.45
N ALA A 189 -10.37 -12.43 -0.85
CA ALA A 189 -10.61 -12.63 0.56
C ALA A 189 -9.67 -11.79 1.42
N ALA A 190 -8.36 -11.83 1.14
CA ALA A 190 -7.37 -11.07 1.88
C ALA A 190 -7.55 -9.55 1.70
N ALA A 191 -7.96 -9.10 0.52
CA ALA A 191 -8.25 -7.70 0.25
C ALA A 191 -9.47 -7.22 1.04
N LEU A 192 -10.59 -7.96 1.02
CA LEU A 192 -11.79 -7.64 1.80
C LEU A 192 -11.51 -7.59 3.29
N LEU A 193 -10.75 -8.56 3.82
CA LEU A 193 -10.38 -8.57 5.24
C LEU A 193 -9.45 -7.42 5.63
N ARG A 194 -8.58 -6.94 4.72
CA ARG A 194 -7.78 -5.73 4.95
C ARG A 194 -8.66 -4.48 5.06
N ASP A 195 -9.67 -4.38 4.21
CA ASP A 195 -10.62 -3.27 4.27
C ASP A 195 -11.47 -3.32 5.55
N LEU A 196 -11.96 -4.50 5.92
CA LEU A 196 -12.65 -4.68 7.19
C LEU A 196 -11.78 -4.30 8.39
N ARG A 197 -10.49 -4.66 8.36
CA ARG A 197 -9.52 -4.25 9.38
C ARG A 197 -9.41 -2.72 9.46
N ALA A 198 -9.34 -2.03 8.31
CA ALA A 198 -9.30 -0.57 8.26
C ALA A 198 -10.57 0.06 8.85
N VAL A 199 -11.76 -0.48 8.50
CA VAL A 199 -13.05 -0.06 9.08
C VAL A 199 -13.08 -0.25 10.60
N ALA A 200 -12.60 -1.40 11.09
CA ALA A 200 -12.56 -1.69 12.52
C ALA A 200 -11.56 -0.78 13.26
N ALA A 201 -10.42 -0.47 12.65
CA ALA A 201 -9.44 0.47 13.19
C ALA A 201 -10.03 1.88 13.31
N ALA A 202 -10.72 2.36 12.28
CA ALA A 202 -11.42 3.64 12.31
C ALA A 202 -12.49 3.69 13.42
N GLY A 203 -13.21 2.57 13.63
CA GLY A 203 -14.18 2.45 14.72
C GLY A 203 -13.54 2.50 16.12
N LEU A 204 -12.33 1.98 16.29
CA LEU A 204 -11.57 2.12 17.53
C LEU A 204 -11.09 3.56 17.78
N GLN A 205 -10.80 4.30 16.72
CA GLN A 205 -10.45 5.72 16.79
C GLN A 205 -11.66 6.64 16.99
N GLY A 206 -12.87 6.06 17.04
CA GLY A 206 -14.10 6.82 17.28
C GLY A 206 -14.70 7.46 16.03
N SER A 207 -14.33 7.00 14.82
CA SER A 207 -14.93 7.49 13.58
C SER A 207 -16.45 7.30 13.59
N PRO A 208 -17.24 8.35 13.38
CA PRO A 208 -18.71 8.25 13.33
C PRO A 208 -19.20 7.49 12.08
N HIS A 209 -18.33 7.32 11.09
CA HIS A 209 -18.65 6.63 9.84
C HIS A 209 -18.38 5.11 9.90
N ALA A 210 -17.61 4.64 10.87
CA ALA A 210 -17.36 3.21 11.03
C ALA A 210 -18.56 2.52 11.69
N PRO A 211 -19.15 1.49 11.06
CA PRO A 211 -20.35 0.84 11.58
C PRO A 211 -20.06 -0.13 12.74
N VAL A 212 -18.80 -0.40 13.04
CA VAL A 212 -18.39 -1.25 14.17
C VAL A 212 -17.59 -0.41 15.17
N GLN A 213 -17.93 -0.49 16.45
CA GLN A 213 -17.42 0.39 17.50
C GLN A 213 -16.97 -0.40 18.75
N GLY A 214 -16.16 0.24 19.60
CA GLY A 214 -15.80 -0.25 20.94
C GLY A 214 -15.19 -1.65 20.94
N GLN A 215 -15.66 -2.52 21.82
CA GLN A 215 -15.14 -3.89 21.96
C GLN A 215 -15.30 -4.73 20.70
N GLN A 216 -16.41 -4.55 19.97
CA GLN A 216 -16.63 -5.28 18.71
C GLN A 216 -15.64 -4.83 17.62
N ALA A 217 -15.30 -3.56 17.56
CA ALA A 217 -14.25 -3.09 16.65
C ALA A 217 -12.89 -3.72 16.97
N GLN A 218 -12.50 -3.76 18.26
CA GLN A 218 -11.26 -4.39 18.69
C GLN A 218 -11.22 -5.89 18.34
N ARG A 219 -12.32 -6.58 18.58
CA ARG A 219 -12.45 -7.99 18.27
C ARG A 219 -12.39 -8.26 16.76
N THR A 220 -13.16 -7.51 15.99
CA THR A 220 -13.19 -7.61 14.52
C THR A 220 -11.79 -7.38 13.94
N LEU A 221 -11.07 -6.39 14.43
CA LEU A 221 -9.69 -6.11 14.02
C LEU A 221 -8.79 -7.33 14.27
N ARG A 222 -8.77 -7.89 15.49
CA ARG A 222 -7.95 -9.06 15.83
C ARG A 222 -8.31 -10.28 14.98
N LEU A 223 -9.61 -10.52 14.76
CA LEU A 223 -10.07 -11.66 13.94
C LEU A 223 -9.65 -11.48 12.47
N ALA A 224 -9.78 -10.26 11.93
CA ALA A 224 -9.36 -9.95 10.56
C ALA A 224 -7.85 -10.15 10.38
N GLU A 225 -7.03 -9.65 11.30
CA GLU A 225 -5.57 -9.85 11.28
C GLU A 225 -5.19 -11.33 11.31
N ALA A 226 -5.78 -12.10 12.23
CA ALA A 226 -5.52 -13.53 12.32
C ALA A 226 -5.95 -14.29 11.06
N ALA A 227 -7.06 -13.89 10.42
CA ALA A 227 -7.52 -14.48 9.17
C ALA A 227 -6.59 -14.13 8.00
N ILE A 228 -6.14 -12.89 7.88
CA ILE A 228 -5.17 -12.45 6.86
C ILE A 228 -3.85 -13.25 6.99
N GLN A 229 -3.33 -13.40 8.19
CA GLN A 229 -2.11 -14.20 8.44
C GLN A 229 -2.29 -15.66 8.01
N ARG A 230 -3.43 -16.29 8.35
CA ARG A 230 -3.72 -17.68 7.95
C ARG A 230 -3.87 -17.84 6.44
N LEU A 231 -4.50 -16.88 5.77
CA LEU A 231 -4.51 -16.86 4.30
C LEU A 231 -3.09 -16.77 3.75
N GLY A 232 -2.21 -15.96 4.34
CA GLY A 232 -0.78 -15.89 3.98
C GLY A 232 -0.06 -17.23 4.13
N ALA A 233 -0.36 -17.99 5.18
CA ALA A 233 0.26 -19.28 5.53
C ALA A 233 -0.29 -20.49 4.74
N GLN A 234 -0.88 -20.29 3.55
CA GLN A 234 -1.37 -21.36 2.66
C GLN A 234 -2.54 -22.20 3.22
N VAL A 235 -3.25 -21.72 4.24
CA VAL A 235 -4.47 -22.36 4.72
C VAL A 235 -5.60 -22.18 3.71
N ASN A 236 -6.47 -23.21 3.57
CA ASN A 236 -7.61 -23.16 2.66
C ASN A 236 -8.52 -21.96 2.98
N PRO A 237 -8.79 -21.07 2.02
CA PRO A 237 -9.59 -19.87 2.24
C PRO A 237 -10.98 -20.18 2.81
N LYS A 238 -11.64 -21.22 2.33
CA LYS A 238 -12.97 -21.62 2.84
C LYS A 238 -12.95 -21.87 4.35
N ILE A 239 -11.97 -22.61 4.85
CA ILE A 239 -11.86 -22.90 6.29
C ILE A 239 -11.61 -21.60 7.06
N VAL A 240 -10.71 -20.75 6.57
CA VAL A 240 -10.39 -19.47 7.24
C VAL A 240 -11.64 -18.59 7.33
N LEU A 241 -12.37 -18.43 6.24
CA LEU A 241 -13.55 -17.57 6.16
C LEU A 241 -14.73 -18.12 6.98
N THR A 242 -14.95 -19.44 6.97
CA THR A 242 -15.99 -20.09 7.80
C THR A 242 -15.71 -19.88 9.29
N VAL A 243 -14.47 -20.13 9.73
CA VAL A 243 -14.08 -19.91 11.13
C VAL A 243 -14.17 -18.42 11.51
N PHE A 244 -13.80 -17.54 10.60
CA PHE A 244 -13.90 -16.10 10.81
C PHE A 244 -15.36 -15.67 11.03
N ALA A 245 -16.28 -16.06 10.12
CA ALA A 245 -17.71 -15.75 10.23
C ALA A 245 -18.31 -16.29 11.54
N ALA A 246 -18.02 -17.54 11.88
CA ALA A 246 -18.52 -18.15 13.12
C ALA A 246 -18.04 -17.39 14.38
N ARG A 247 -16.79 -16.92 14.37
CA ARG A 247 -16.22 -16.20 15.51
C ARG A 247 -16.71 -14.75 15.63
N LEU A 248 -17.27 -14.15 14.59
CA LEU A 248 -17.86 -12.81 14.69
C LEU A 248 -19.11 -12.80 15.58
N ALA A 249 -19.88 -13.88 15.62
CA ALA A 249 -21.14 -13.98 16.37
C ALA A 249 -20.98 -14.30 17.86
N HIS A 250 -19.90 -14.96 18.25
CA HIS A 250 -19.74 -15.37 19.66
C HIS A 250 -19.07 -14.25 20.45
N ALA A 251 -19.87 -13.60 21.31
CA ALA A 251 -19.41 -12.60 22.29
C ALA A 251 -18.52 -13.24 23.36
#